data_5d8fd0d0620bc5f6cffecd2c209fb0ea
#
_entry.id   5d8fd0d0620bc5f6cffecd2c209fb0ea
#
_cell.length_a   1.000
_cell.length_b   1.000
_cell.length_c   1.000
_cell.angle_alpha   90.00
_cell.angle_beta   90.00
_cell.angle_gamma   90.00
#
_symmetry.space_group_name_H-M   'P 1'
#
loop_
_entity.id
_entity.type
_entity.pdbx_description
1 polymer ?
#
loop_
_entity_poly.entity_id
_entity_poly.type
_entity_poly.pdbx_seq_one_letter_code
_entity_poly.pdbx_strand_id
1 'polypeptide(L)'
;MLTPPPAHGADGNVPAVTESPQPPAPADDDLSLALALADAADAVSLPRFGALDLQVETKPDHTPVSDADTATERAIRALLERRRPHDAIVGEEYGESGTGSRRWIIDPIDGTKNYVRGVPVWGTLIALMERDEVYVGVVSAPALGRRWWASRGQGAWLSVFGDEPRHLHVSGVATLADASVAYSSLHGWSQAPGGVDGLLALERRVWRTRGYGDFWQHAMVAEGVVDAAAEPEVSLWDLAALAVLVEEAGGRFTDLRGRRGPDGGSALSSNGTLHEVVLRTLSGV
;
A
#
# COMPACT_ATOMS: atom_id res chain seq x y z
N MET A 1 -29.76 -41.07 -30.99
CA MET A 1 -30.41 -41.04 -29.67
C MET A 1 -29.43 -41.63 -28.66
N LEU A 2 -28.80 -40.81 -27.89
CA LEU A 2 -27.88 -41.22 -26.80
C LEU A 2 -28.56 -40.88 -25.49
N THR A 3 -28.77 -41.88 -24.67
CA THR A 3 -29.36 -41.77 -23.32
C THR A 3 -28.36 -41.18 -22.32
N PRO A 4 -28.77 -40.31 -21.38
CA PRO A 4 -27.91 -39.77 -20.33
C PRO A 4 -27.66 -40.81 -19.23
N PRO A 5 -26.52 -40.76 -18.54
CA PRO A 5 -26.20 -41.64 -17.42
C PRO A 5 -26.96 -41.26 -16.12
N PRO A 6 -27.13 -42.20 -15.20
CA PRO A 6 -27.92 -42.01 -13.98
C PRO A 6 -27.19 -41.11 -12.95
N ALA A 7 -27.99 -40.31 -12.23
CA ALA A 7 -27.56 -39.49 -11.13
C ALA A 7 -27.16 -40.34 -9.90
N HIS A 8 -25.94 -40.21 -9.42
CA HIS A 8 -25.52 -40.72 -8.12
C HIS A 8 -25.83 -39.69 -7.01
N GLY A 9 -26.74 -40.03 -6.13
CA GLY A 9 -26.95 -39.36 -4.87
C GLY A 9 -25.72 -39.62 -3.96
N ALA A 10 -25.15 -38.57 -3.44
CA ALA A 10 -24.17 -38.62 -2.36
C ALA A 10 -24.68 -37.73 -1.22
N ASP A 11 -25.32 -38.36 -0.23
CA ASP A 11 -25.51 -37.77 1.09
C ASP A 11 -24.13 -37.65 1.76
N GLY A 12 -23.50 -36.49 1.62
CA GLY A 12 -22.27 -36.12 2.29
C GLY A 12 -22.56 -35.17 3.44
N ASN A 13 -22.60 -35.70 4.66
CA ASN A 13 -22.64 -34.93 5.89
C ASN A 13 -21.35 -34.11 5.99
N VAL A 14 -21.39 -32.82 5.62
CA VAL A 14 -20.27 -31.89 5.78
C VAL A 14 -20.23 -31.48 7.26
N PRO A 15 -19.12 -31.75 7.99
CA PRO A 15 -18.99 -31.28 9.36
C PRO A 15 -19.02 -29.75 9.40
N ALA A 16 -19.81 -29.19 10.32
CA ALA A 16 -19.88 -27.76 10.56
C ALA A 16 -18.47 -27.23 10.85
N VAL A 17 -18.01 -26.30 10.02
CA VAL A 17 -16.79 -25.52 10.29
C VAL A 17 -17.09 -24.67 11.52
N THR A 18 -16.46 -25.00 12.66
CA THR A 18 -16.49 -24.17 13.85
C THR A 18 -15.75 -22.88 13.50
N GLU A 19 -16.50 -21.77 13.37
CA GLU A 19 -15.93 -20.44 13.27
C GLU A 19 -15.01 -20.20 14.47
N SER A 20 -13.72 -19.95 14.18
CA SER A 20 -12.80 -19.46 15.20
C SER A 20 -13.32 -18.13 15.76
N PRO A 21 -13.18 -17.85 17.06
CA PRO A 21 -13.66 -16.59 17.62
C PRO A 21 -12.96 -15.43 16.89
N GLN A 22 -13.78 -14.59 16.27
CA GLN A 22 -13.36 -13.39 15.57
C GLN A 22 -12.67 -12.45 16.59
N PRO A 23 -11.43 -11.98 16.32
CA PRO A 23 -10.80 -10.99 17.20
C PRO A 23 -11.74 -9.77 17.31
N PRO A 24 -11.75 -9.07 18.46
CA PRO A 24 -12.57 -7.87 18.61
C PRO A 24 -12.20 -6.89 17.48
N ALA A 25 -13.24 -6.41 16.77
CA ALA A 25 -13.09 -5.43 15.72
C ALA A 25 -12.29 -4.23 16.26
N PRO A 26 -11.27 -3.71 15.54
CA PRO A 26 -10.74 -2.39 15.86
C PRO A 26 -11.93 -1.45 15.92
N ALA A 27 -11.95 -0.54 16.89
CA ALA A 27 -13.09 0.33 17.06
C ALA A 27 -13.42 0.97 15.71
N ASP A 28 -14.67 0.84 15.25
CA ASP A 28 -15.21 1.42 14.00
C ASP A 28 -14.81 2.89 13.80
N ASP A 29 -14.39 3.53 14.86
CA ASP A 29 -13.93 4.90 14.96
C ASP A 29 -12.55 5.16 14.31
N ASP A 30 -11.58 4.25 14.33
CA ASP A 30 -10.22 4.53 13.77
C ASP A 30 -10.20 4.44 12.24
N LEU A 31 -10.85 3.44 11.65
CA LEU A 31 -11.00 3.35 10.20
C LEU A 31 -11.87 4.51 9.68
N SER A 32 -12.97 4.80 10.36
CA SER A 32 -13.85 5.92 9.99
C SER A 32 -13.10 7.26 10.07
N LEU A 33 -12.24 7.43 11.07
CA LEU A 33 -11.38 8.61 11.16
C LEU A 33 -10.36 8.63 10.02
N ALA A 34 -9.67 7.53 9.71
CA ALA A 34 -8.70 7.45 8.62
C ALA A 34 -9.33 7.81 7.27
N LEU A 35 -10.54 7.34 7.01
CA LEU A 35 -11.30 7.70 5.81
C LEU A 35 -11.66 9.19 5.79
N ALA A 36 -12.07 9.77 6.94
CA ALA A 36 -12.34 11.21 7.04
C ALA A 36 -11.08 12.07 6.87
N LEU A 37 -9.90 11.57 7.29
CA LEU A 37 -8.62 12.21 7.04
C LEU A 37 -8.29 12.20 5.54
N ALA A 38 -8.55 11.10 4.85
CA ALA A 38 -8.38 11.00 3.40
C ALA A 38 -9.33 11.94 2.65
N ASP A 39 -10.59 12.10 3.09
CA ASP A 39 -11.51 13.08 2.52
C ASP A 39 -10.99 14.52 2.69
N ALA A 40 -10.45 14.85 3.86
CA ALA A 40 -9.85 16.15 4.12
C ALA A 40 -8.60 16.40 3.26
N ALA A 41 -7.78 15.35 3.04
CA ALA A 41 -6.62 15.39 2.16
C ALA A 41 -7.02 15.62 0.69
N ASP A 42 -7.96 14.85 0.18
CA ASP A 42 -8.44 14.95 -1.21
C ASP A 42 -9.03 16.33 -1.49
N ALA A 43 -9.75 16.92 -0.53
CA ALA A 43 -10.32 18.27 -0.65
C ALA A 43 -9.27 19.37 -0.82
N VAL A 44 -8.02 19.13 -0.37
CA VAL A 44 -6.89 20.05 -0.51
C VAL A 44 -6.04 19.70 -1.73
N SER A 45 -5.64 18.43 -1.87
CA SER A 45 -4.68 18.00 -2.88
C SER A 45 -5.25 17.98 -4.29
N LEU A 46 -6.48 17.48 -4.48
CA LEU A 46 -7.06 17.34 -5.83
C LEU A 46 -7.27 18.69 -6.56
N PRO A 47 -7.79 19.77 -5.94
CA PRO A 47 -7.92 21.07 -6.59
C PRO A 47 -6.59 21.72 -6.97
N ARG A 48 -5.49 21.36 -6.31
CA ARG A 48 -4.15 21.87 -6.60
C ARG A 48 -3.42 21.06 -7.69
N PHE A 49 -3.88 19.84 -7.98
CA PHE A 49 -3.29 19.02 -9.05
C PHE A 49 -3.47 19.66 -10.41
N GLY A 50 -2.36 19.97 -11.08
CA GLY A 50 -2.36 20.68 -12.36
C GLY A 50 -2.66 22.18 -12.29
N ALA A 51 -2.70 22.78 -11.09
CA ALA A 51 -2.88 24.19 -10.90
C ALA A 51 -1.70 24.99 -11.49
N LEU A 52 -2.02 26.06 -12.26
CA LEU A 52 -1.00 26.88 -12.94
C LEU A 52 -0.11 27.68 -11.98
N ASP A 53 -0.58 27.91 -10.77
CA ASP A 53 0.09 28.67 -9.71
C ASP A 53 0.69 27.75 -8.61
N LEU A 54 0.81 26.45 -8.89
CA LEU A 54 1.42 25.49 -7.94
C LEU A 54 2.84 25.94 -7.61
N GLN A 55 3.10 26.13 -6.31
CA GLN A 55 4.42 26.47 -5.82
C GLN A 55 5.20 25.19 -5.55
N VAL A 56 6.39 25.04 -6.12
CA VAL A 56 7.25 23.86 -5.95
C VAL A 56 8.61 24.32 -5.44
N GLU A 57 9.06 23.70 -4.36
CA GLU A 57 10.39 23.89 -3.77
C GLU A 57 11.20 22.60 -3.87
N THR A 58 12.52 22.69 -3.67
CA THR A 58 13.42 21.53 -3.62
C THR A 58 13.87 21.32 -2.19
N LYS A 59 13.62 20.16 -1.60
CA LYS A 59 14.12 19.77 -0.29
C LYS A 59 15.65 19.61 -0.29
N PRO A 60 16.32 19.60 0.88
CA PRO A 60 17.78 19.41 0.96
C PRO A 60 18.30 18.11 0.35
N ASP A 61 17.46 17.08 0.27
CA ASP A 61 17.75 15.79 -0.36
C ASP A 61 17.48 15.78 -1.88
N HIS A 62 17.19 16.95 -2.46
CA HIS A 62 16.88 17.17 -3.87
C HIS A 62 15.52 16.60 -4.34
N THR A 63 14.64 16.17 -3.43
CA THR A 63 13.27 15.83 -3.78
C THR A 63 12.38 17.09 -3.88
N PRO A 64 11.36 17.11 -4.73
CA PRO A 64 10.42 18.20 -4.78
C PRO A 64 9.42 18.14 -3.64
N VAL A 65 8.96 19.29 -3.19
CA VAL A 65 7.79 19.48 -2.34
C VAL A 65 6.94 20.59 -2.91
N SER A 66 5.62 20.46 -2.90
CA SER A 66 4.73 21.52 -3.31
C SER A 66 3.96 22.15 -2.13
N ASP A 67 3.34 23.29 -2.38
CA ASP A 67 2.42 23.90 -1.42
C ASP A 67 1.20 23.01 -1.13
N ALA A 68 0.88 22.09 -2.05
CA ALA A 68 -0.16 21.09 -1.86
C ALA A 68 0.24 20.03 -0.82
N ASP A 69 1.49 19.52 -0.84
CA ASP A 69 2.00 18.55 0.15
C ASP A 69 1.85 19.11 1.56
N THR A 70 2.42 20.29 1.79
CA THR A 70 2.39 20.93 3.11
C THR A 70 0.98 21.33 3.56
N ALA A 71 0.12 21.80 2.65
CA ALA A 71 -1.26 22.13 2.98
C ALA A 71 -2.10 20.89 3.30
N THR A 72 -1.90 19.80 2.58
CA THR A 72 -2.58 18.52 2.80
C THR A 72 -2.20 17.93 4.15
N GLU A 73 -0.90 17.85 4.48
CA GLU A 73 -0.48 17.34 5.80
C GLU A 73 -1.02 18.21 6.94
N ARG A 74 -1.02 19.54 6.78
CA ARG A 74 -1.59 20.46 7.75
C ARG A 74 -3.08 20.21 8.01
N ALA A 75 -3.85 19.95 6.96
CA ALA A 75 -5.28 19.66 7.06
C ALA A 75 -5.53 18.35 7.84
N ILE A 76 -4.74 17.30 7.56
CA ILE A 76 -4.81 16.02 8.25
C ILE A 76 -4.44 16.21 9.74
N ARG A 77 -3.33 16.87 10.04
CA ARG A 77 -2.87 17.14 11.41
C ARG A 77 -3.91 17.91 12.23
N ALA A 78 -4.49 18.96 11.64
CA ALA A 78 -5.50 19.76 12.33
C ALA A 78 -6.76 18.95 12.67
N LEU A 79 -7.13 17.95 11.88
CA LEU A 79 -8.23 17.04 12.19
C LEU A 79 -7.83 16.02 13.27
N LEU A 80 -6.62 15.46 13.20
CA LEU A 80 -6.08 14.54 14.21
C LEU A 80 -5.95 15.21 15.59
N GLU A 81 -5.42 16.41 15.68
CA GLU A 81 -5.28 17.17 16.94
C GLU A 81 -6.64 17.36 17.64
N ARG A 82 -7.72 17.52 16.88
CA ARG A 82 -9.07 17.65 17.44
C ARG A 82 -9.68 16.31 17.85
N ARG A 83 -9.43 15.24 17.08
CA ARG A 83 -10.11 13.94 17.24
C ARG A 83 -9.29 12.93 18.06
N ARG A 84 -7.96 13.08 18.08
CA ARG A 84 -6.98 12.20 18.73
C ARG A 84 -5.84 13.00 19.38
N PRO A 85 -6.12 13.91 20.33
CA PRO A 85 -5.11 14.84 20.88
C PRO A 85 -3.99 14.14 21.65
N HIS A 86 -4.09 12.85 21.94
CA HIS A 86 -3.10 12.06 22.67
C HIS A 86 -2.30 11.11 21.78
N ASP A 87 -2.67 10.96 20.50
CA ASP A 87 -1.92 10.14 19.55
C ASP A 87 -0.72 10.96 19.01
N ALA A 88 0.37 10.27 18.71
CA ALA A 88 1.49 10.87 18.00
C ALA A 88 1.21 10.94 16.49
N ILE A 89 1.89 11.83 15.79
CA ILE A 89 1.79 11.97 14.33
C ILE A 89 3.22 11.96 13.78
N VAL A 90 3.45 11.14 12.77
CA VAL A 90 4.68 11.08 11.98
C VAL A 90 4.31 11.38 10.54
N GLY A 91 4.70 12.55 10.03
CA GLY A 91 4.42 12.96 8.66
C GLY A 91 5.69 13.29 7.90
N GLU A 92 5.62 13.18 6.58
CA GLU A 92 6.76 13.47 5.72
C GLU A 92 7.23 14.92 5.80
N GLU A 93 6.28 15.88 5.82
CA GLU A 93 6.60 17.31 5.68
C GLU A 93 6.87 18.02 6.99
N TYR A 94 6.16 17.65 8.05
CA TYR A 94 6.31 18.29 9.38
C TYR A 94 6.95 17.37 10.43
N GLY A 95 7.38 16.17 10.03
CA GLY A 95 8.06 15.23 10.92
C GLY A 95 7.18 14.71 12.06
N GLU A 96 7.80 14.39 13.19
CA GLU A 96 7.14 13.76 14.33
C GLU A 96 6.63 14.80 15.34
N SER A 97 5.42 14.58 15.88
CA SER A 97 4.84 15.35 16.98
C SER A 97 4.02 14.43 17.90
N GLY A 98 3.97 14.79 19.20
CA GLY A 98 3.33 13.97 20.22
C GLY A 98 4.24 12.84 20.73
N THR A 99 3.78 12.11 21.76
CA THR A 99 4.55 11.04 22.43
C THR A 99 3.72 9.81 22.72
N GLY A 100 2.54 9.68 22.09
CA GLY A 100 1.65 8.55 22.26
C GLY A 100 2.23 7.25 21.71
N SER A 101 1.82 6.09 22.27
CA SER A 101 2.17 4.78 21.73
C SER A 101 1.44 4.47 20.41
N ARG A 102 0.34 5.17 20.17
CA ARG A 102 -0.42 5.17 18.91
C ARG A 102 0.10 6.29 18.04
N ARG A 103 0.44 5.99 16.80
CA ARG A 103 1.06 6.90 15.84
C ARG A 103 0.31 6.90 14.54
N TRP A 104 -0.11 8.05 14.08
CA TRP A 104 -0.61 8.27 12.73
C TRP A 104 0.56 8.57 11.81
N ILE A 105 0.75 7.72 10.81
CA ILE A 105 1.81 7.84 9.81
C ILE A 105 1.17 8.43 8.55
N ILE A 106 1.76 9.51 8.03
CA ILE A 106 1.13 10.30 6.96
C ILE A 106 2.15 10.58 5.86
N ASP A 107 1.82 10.21 4.64
CA ASP A 107 2.36 10.82 3.44
C ASP A 107 1.24 11.64 2.77
N PRO A 108 1.36 12.96 2.72
CA PRO A 108 0.32 13.82 2.15
C PRO A 108 0.14 13.62 0.65
N ILE A 109 1.24 13.43 -0.10
CA ILE A 109 1.24 13.20 -1.55
C ILE A 109 2.39 12.26 -1.92
N ASP A 110 2.19 10.94 -1.75
CA ASP A 110 3.10 9.96 -2.34
C ASP A 110 3.10 10.10 -3.86
N GLY A 111 4.29 10.12 -4.44
CA GLY A 111 4.46 10.42 -5.85
C GLY A 111 4.48 11.92 -6.17
N THR A 112 5.07 12.78 -5.33
CA THR A 112 5.20 14.23 -5.55
C THR A 112 5.81 14.57 -6.92
N LYS A 113 6.77 13.76 -7.41
CA LYS A 113 7.35 13.94 -8.76
C LYS A 113 6.30 13.80 -9.87
N ASN A 114 5.37 12.86 -9.71
CA ASN A 114 4.23 12.68 -10.62
C ASN A 114 3.26 13.85 -10.49
N TYR A 115 2.96 14.24 -9.26
CA TYR A 115 2.05 15.34 -8.96
C TYR A 115 2.47 16.64 -9.65
N VAL A 116 3.71 17.07 -9.45
CA VAL A 116 4.24 18.31 -10.06
C VAL A 116 4.39 18.23 -11.59
N ARG A 117 4.42 17.02 -12.16
CA ARG A 117 4.47 16.79 -13.60
C ARG A 117 3.09 16.63 -14.25
N GLY A 118 2.00 16.64 -13.46
CA GLY A 118 0.64 16.42 -13.96
C GLY A 118 0.36 14.95 -14.32
N VAL A 119 1.14 14.00 -13.81
CA VAL A 119 0.88 12.57 -13.96
C VAL A 119 -0.10 12.15 -12.85
N PRO A 120 -1.25 11.50 -13.15
CA PRO A 120 -2.31 11.25 -12.16
C PRO A 120 -2.00 10.13 -11.16
N VAL A 121 -0.80 9.54 -11.19
CA VAL A 121 -0.34 8.49 -10.29
C VAL A 121 0.31 9.13 -9.07
N TRP A 122 -0.51 9.50 -8.11
CA TRP A 122 -0.14 10.04 -6.80
C TRP A 122 -1.28 9.77 -5.82
N GLY A 123 -0.98 9.75 -4.53
CA GLY A 123 -1.99 9.49 -3.52
C GLY A 123 -1.61 9.97 -2.13
N THR A 124 -2.59 10.11 -1.25
CA THR A 124 -2.39 10.33 0.19
C THR A 124 -2.38 8.98 0.90
N LEU A 125 -1.35 8.73 1.69
CA LEU A 125 -1.22 7.51 2.50
C LEU A 125 -1.38 7.85 3.97
N ILE A 126 -2.28 7.14 4.65
CA ILE A 126 -2.58 7.34 6.06
C ILE A 126 -2.59 5.98 6.74
N ALA A 127 -1.79 5.83 7.79
CA ALA A 127 -1.80 4.62 8.59
C ALA A 127 -1.89 4.93 10.08
N LEU A 128 -2.51 4.02 10.84
CA LEU A 128 -2.45 4.00 12.29
C LEU A 128 -1.58 2.83 12.73
N MET A 129 -0.52 3.15 13.46
CA MET A 129 0.35 2.17 14.11
C MET A 129 0.19 2.23 15.62
N GLU A 130 0.27 1.07 16.26
CA GLU A 130 0.49 0.98 17.70
C GLU A 130 1.69 0.09 17.94
N ARG A 131 2.70 0.62 18.64
CA ARG A 131 4.03 0.02 18.74
C ARG A 131 4.62 -0.21 17.33
N ASP A 132 4.85 -1.47 16.95
CA ASP A 132 5.47 -1.83 15.65
C ASP A 132 4.46 -2.47 14.67
N GLU A 133 3.15 -2.45 15.01
CA GLU A 133 2.10 -3.06 14.19
C GLU A 133 1.21 -1.99 13.55
N VAL A 134 0.91 -2.16 12.27
CA VAL A 134 -0.05 -1.31 11.56
C VAL A 134 -1.45 -1.91 11.71
N TYR A 135 -2.40 -1.10 12.18
CA TYR A 135 -3.79 -1.53 12.41
C TYR A 135 -4.76 -1.06 11.34
N VAL A 136 -4.56 0.14 10.83
CA VAL A 136 -5.41 0.74 9.79
C VAL A 136 -4.50 1.33 8.72
N GLY A 137 -4.89 1.18 7.45
CA GLY A 137 -4.26 1.84 6.33
C GLY A 137 -5.31 2.34 5.34
N VAL A 138 -5.14 3.56 4.87
CA VAL A 138 -5.94 4.16 3.79
C VAL A 138 -4.98 4.74 2.75
N VAL A 139 -5.26 4.45 1.49
CA VAL A 139 -4.59 5.03 0.33
C VAL A 139 -5.64 5.70 -0.54
N SER A 140 -5.57 7.01 -0.70
CA SER A 140 -6.50 7.77 -1.54
C SER A 140 -5.78 8.34 -2.75
N ALA A 141 -6.17 7.93 -3.95
CA ALA A 141 -5.66 8.43 -5.22
C ALA A 141 -6.80 9.12 -6.01
N PRO A 142 -7.18 10.35 -5.62
CA PRO A 142 -8.38 11.00 -6.14
C PRO A 142 -8.30 11.31 -7.63
N ALA A 143 -7.09 11.56 -8.18
CA ALA A 143 -6.89 11.76 -9.62
C ALA A 143 -7.15 10.47 -10.45
N LEU A 144 -7.02 9.28 -9.82
CA LEU A 144 -7.38 7.99 -10.41
C LEU A 144 -8.82 7.57 -10.08
N GLY A 145 -9.52 8.32 -9.20
CA GLY A 145 -10.84 7.95 -8.69
C GLY A 145 -10.81 6.68 -7.85
N ARG A 146 -9.71 6.39 -7.16
CA ARG A 146 -9.51 5.15 -6.41
C ARG A 146 -9.21 5.41 -4.95
N ARG A 147 -9.78 4.59 -4.06
CA ARG A 147 -9.44 4.57 -2.64
C ARG A 147 -9.38 3.14 -2.15
N TRP A 148 -8.25 2.78 -1.57
CA TRP A 148 -8.02 1.50 -0.92
C TRP A 148 -7.98 1.69 0.58
N TRP A 149 -8.44 0.70 1.34
CA TRP A 149 -8.28 0.69 2.78
C TRP A 149 -8.24 -0.73 3.32
N ALA A 150 -7.64 -0.86 4.48
CA ALA A 150 -7.62 -2.08 5.25
C ALA A 150 -7.65 -1.78 6.74
N SER A 151 -8.18 -2.70 7.49
CA SER A 151 -8.11 -2.70 8.94
C SER A 151 -7.78 -4.13 9.38
N ARG A 152 -6.89 -4.27 10.34
CA ARG A 152 -6.38 -5.58 10.76
C ARG A 152 -7.53 -6.51 11.18
N GLY A 153 -7.61 -7.69 10.52
CA GLY A 153 -8.66 -8.68 10.69
C GLY A 153 -9.99 -8.35 10.00
N GLN A 154 -10.06 -7.26 9.21
CA GLN A 154 -11.28 -6.86 8.50
C GLN A 154 -11.14 -6.97 6.96
N GLY A 155 -9.97 -7.46 6.49
CA GLY A 155 -9.65 -7.53 5.08
C GLY A 155 -9.31 -6.19 4.45
N ALA A 156 -8.99 -6.24 3.16
CA ALA A 156 -8.65 -5.11 2.32
C ALA A 156 -9.76 -4.82 1.31
N TRP A 157 -9.97 -3.54 1.01
CA TRP A 157 -11.11 -3.07 0.23
C TRP A 157 -10.69 -2.00 -0.78
N LEU A 158 -11.43 -1.87 -1.86
CA LEU A 158 -11.27 -0.85 -2.89
C LEU A 158 -12.62 -0.29 -3.31
N SER A 159 -12.74 1.05 -3.34
CA SER A 159 -13.78 1.77 -4.07
C SER A 159 -13.17 2.49 -5.27
N VAL A 160 -13.88 2.47 -6.40
CA VAL A 160 -13.49 3.13 -7.64
C VAL A 160 -14.58 4.12 -8.01
N PHE A 161 -14.22 5.40 -8.18
CA PHE A 161 -15.16 6.50 -8.45
C PHE A 161 -16.36 6.60 -7.49
N GLY A 162 -16.18 6.14 -6.24
CA GLY A 162 -17.24 6.13 -5.23
C GLY A 162 -18.26 5.01 -5.36
N ASP A 163 -18.00 4.02 -6.22
CA ASP A 163 -18.82 2.81 -6.34
C ASP A 163 -18.78 1.98 -5.04
N GLU A 164 -19.70 1.02 -4.92
CA GLU A 164 -19.73 0.06 -3.81
C GLU A 164 -18.37 -0.64 -3.65
N PRO A 165 -17.83 -0.66 -2.41
CA PRO A 165 -16.54 -1.26 -2.15
C PRO A 165 -16.50 -2.75 -2.49
N ARG A 166 -15.39 -3.18 -3.11
CA ARG A 166 -15.10 -4.60 -3.31
C ARG A 166 -13.98 -5.08 -2.40
N HIS A 167 -14.11 -6.29 -1.90
CA HIS A 167 -13.06 -6.97 -1.13
C HIS A 167 -11.88 -7.32 -2.04
N LEU A 168 -10.67 -7.19 -1.53
CA LEU A 168 -9.44 -7.44 -2.27
C LEU A 168 -8.84 -8.79 -1.88
N HIS A 169 -8.21 -9.43 -2.87
CA HIS A 169 -7.39 -10.62 -2.68
C HIS A 169 -6.20 -10.57 -3.62
N VAL A 170 -5.05 -10.97 -3.12
CA VAL A 170 -3.85 -11.15 -3.96
C VAL A 170 -4.07 -12.24 -5.00
N SER A 171 -3.20 -12.28 -6.02
CA SER A 171 -3.28 -13.27 -7.10
C SER A 171 -2.95 -14.69 -6.63
N GLY A 172 -3.42 -15.68 -7.41
CA GLY A 172 -3.06 -17.09 -7.23
C GLY A 172 -1.88 -17.56 -8.10
N VAL A 173 -1.11 -16.66 -8.71
CA VAL A 173 0.04 -17.02 -9.57
C VAL A 173 1.12 -17.71 -8.73
N ALA A 174 1.58 -18.90 -9.19
CA ALA A 174 2.45 -19.76 -8.41
C ALA A 174 3.86 -19.91 -8.98
N THR A 175 4.12 -19.44 -10.20
CA THR A 175 5.45 -19.54 -10.83
C THR A 175 5.96 -18.17 -11.30
N LEU A 176 7.27 -17.96 -11.25
CA LEU A 176 7.85 -16.71 -11.76
C LEU A 176 7.59 -16.52 -13.25
N ALA A 177 7.58 -17.60 -14.04
CA ALA A 177 7.37 -17.53 -15.48
C ALA A 177 5.99 -16.93 -15.88
N ASP A 178 5.02 -17.00 -14.98
CA ASP A 178 3.67 -16.44 -15.18
C ASP A 178 3.49 -15.09 -14.47
N ALA A 179 4.47 -14.66 -13.68
CA ALA A 179 4.34 -13.51 -12.80
C ALA A 179 4.50 -12.16 -13.52
N SER A 180 3.65 -11.20 -13.15
CA SER A 180 3.81 -9.78 -13.41
C SER A 180 4.45 -9.11 -12.20
N VAL A 181 5.62 -8.48 -12.38
CA VAL A 181 6.35 -7.82 -11.30
C VAL A 181 6.47 -6.33 -11.57
N ALA A 182 6.32 -5.51 -10.53
CA ALA A 182 6.48 -4.07 -10.61
C ALA A 182 7.70 -3.59 -9.81
N TYR A 183 8.23 -2.44 -10.20
CA TYR A 183 9.24 -1.66 -9.49
C TYR A 183 9.04 -0.18 -9.81
N SER A 184 9.58 0.74 -8.99
CA SER A 184 9.40 2.17 -9.23
C SER A 184 10.37 2.71 -10.28
N SER A 185 11.65 2.67 -9.99
CA SER A 185 12.73 3.14 -10.88
C SER A 185 13.98 2.30 -10.70
N LEU A 186 15.02 2.54 -11.53
CA LEU A 186 16.31 1.89 -11.34
C LEU A 186 17.17 2.60 -10.29
N HIS A 187 16.76 3.78 -9.85
CA HIS A 187 17.45 4.52 -8.79
C HIS A 187 17.40 3.73 -7.47
N GLY A 188 18.46 3.81 -6.69
CA GLY A 188 18.57 3.09 -5.41
C GLY A 188 18.96 1.62 -5.52
N TRP A 189 18.68 0.93 -6.63
CA TRP A 189 18.94 -0.51 -6.74
C TRP A 189 20.42 -0.90 -6.58
N SER A 190 21.36 0.00 -6.87
CA SER A 190 22.79 -0.27 -6.63
C SER A 190 23.12 -0.48 -5.15
N GLN A 191 22.29 -0.03 -4.25
CA GLN A 191 22.43 -0.17 -2.79
C GLN A 191 21.62 -1.34 -2.20
N ALA A 192 20.71 -1.91 -3.00
CA ALA A 192 19.90 -3.04 -2.59
C ALA A 192 20.71 -4.35 -2.52
N PRO A 193 20.29 -5.32 -1.72
CA PRO A 193 20.84 -6.67 -1.80
C PRO A 193 20.73 -7.22 -3.23
N GLY A 194 21.86 -7.73 -3.79
CA GLY A 194 21.94 -8.18 -5.19
C GLY A 194 22.02 -7.09 -6.25
N GLY A 195 21.80 -5.83 -5.88
CA GLY A 195 21.96 -4.68 -6.76
C GLY A 195 21.04 -4.70 -7.99
N VAL A 196 21.44 -3.97 -9.02
CA VAL A 196 20.75 -3.97 -10.33
C VAL A 196 20.78 -5.37 -10.97
N ASP A 197 21.83 -6.16 -10.73
CA ASP A 197 21.94 -7.51 -11.30
C ASP A 197 20.85 -8.45 -10.74
N GLY A 198 20.49 -8.32 -9.47
CA GLY A 198 19.36 -9.05 -8.87
C GLY A 198 18.02 -8.70 -9.53
N LEU A 199 17.77 -7.42 -9.78
CA LEU A 199 16.58 -6.97 -10.51
C LEU A 199 16.55 -7.52 -11.94
N LEU A 200 17.67 -7.47 -12.66
CA LEU A 200 17.80 -8.02 -14.02
C LEU A 200 17.68 -9.56 -14.03
N ALA A 201 18.15 -10.23 -12.98
CA ALA A 201 17.96 -11.67 -12.83
C ALA A 201 16.48 -12.03 -12.64
N LEU A 202 15.74 -11.23 -11.89
CA LEU A 202 14.29 -11.39 -11.73
C LEU A 202 13.55 -11.12 -13.04
N GLU A 203 13.90 -10.03 -13.75
CA GLU A 203 13.29 -9.64 -15.02
C GLU A 203 13.34 -10.76 -16.07
N ARG A 204 14.47 -11.49 -16.14
CA ARG A 204 14.64 -12.62 -17.08
C ARG A 204 13.82 -13.84 -16.76
N ARG A 205 13.23 -13.94 -15.58
CA ARG A 205 12.50 -15.12 -15.07
C ARG A 205 11.00 -14.93 -15.02
N VAL A 206 10.52 -13.69 -15.12
CA VAL A 206 9.09 -13.37 -14.99
C VAL A 206 8.44 -13.16 -16.36
N TRP A 207 7.12 -13.29 -16.43
CA TRP A 207 6.35 -13.01 -17.64
C TRP A 207 6.55 -11.57 -18.13
N ARG A 208 6.52 -10.61 -17.20
CA ARG A 208 6.79 -9.20 -17.49
C ARG A 208 7.19 -8.41 -16.26
N THR A 209 7.87 -7.28 -16.51
CA THR A 209 8.07 -6.22 -15.53
C THR A 209 7.45 -4.91 -16.01
N ARG A 210 7.07 -4.04 -15.07
CA ARG A 210 6.60 -2.66 -15.32
C ARG A 210 7.04 -1.75 -14.18
N GLY A 211 7.45 -0.52 -14.55
CA GLY A 211 7.68 0.57 -13.63
C GLY A 211 6.40 1.39 -13.46
N TYR A 212 5.51 0.96 -12.56
CA TYR A 212 4.32 1.73 -12.23
C TYR A 212 4.62 2.82 -11.22
N GLY A 213 5.45 2.50 -10.24
CA GLY A 213 5.97 3.41 -9.23
C GLY A 213 5.06 3.71 -8.07
N ASP A 214 5.71 4.22 -7.07
CA ASP A 214 5.14 4.78 -5.87
C ASP A 214 4.12 3.81 -5.21
N PHE A 215 3.15 4.31 -4.49
CA PHE A 215 2.13 3.50 -3.80
C PHE A 215 1.41 2.50 -4.71
N TRP A 216 1.19 2.85 -5.98
CA TRP A 216 0.24 2.12 -6.82
C TRP A 216 0.66 0.69 -7.11
N GLN A 217 1.95 0.43 -7.28
CA GLN A 217 2.45 -0.92 -7.53
C GLN A 217 2.12 -1.89 -6.38
N HIS A 218 2.23 -1.44 -5.13
CA HIS A 218 1.89 -2.24 -3.95
C HIS A 218 0.37 -2.40 -3.79
N ALA A 219 -0.41 -1.36 -4.07
CA ALA A 219 -1.87 -1.44 -4.11
C ALA A 219 -2.35 -2.44 -5.16
N MET A 220 -1.70 -2.50 -6.34
CA MET A 220 -2.00 -3.48 -7.38
C MET A 220 -1.66 -4.92 -6.96
N VAL A 221 -0.69 -5.14 -6.06
CA VAL A 221 -0.46 -6.46 -5.46
C VAL A 221 -1.66 -6.86 -4.60
N ALA A 222 -2.17 -5.95 -3.77
CA ALA A 222 -3.37 -6.20 -2.96
C ALA A 222 -4.63 -6.45 -3.84
N GLU A 223 -4.71 -5.82 -5.03
CA GLU A 223 -5.76 -6.08 -6.01
C GLU A 223 -5.63 -7.42 -6.75
N GLY A 224 -4.48 -8.10 -6.65
CA GLY A 224 -4.17 -9.34 -7.37
C GLY A 224 -3.90 -9.15 -8.86
N VAL A 225 -3.64 -7.92 -9.33
CA VAL A 225 -3.35 -7.62 -10.75
C VAL A 225 -1.86 -7.48 -11.06
N VAL A 226 -1.04 -7.43 -10.01
CA VAL A 226 0.43 -7.58 -10.01
C VAL A 226 0.78 -8.61 -8.94
N ASP A 227 1.77 -9.45 -9.18
CA ASP A 227 2.08 -10.59 -8.31
C ASP A 227 3.16 -10.28 -7.26
N ALA A 228 4.04 -9.34 -7.58
CA ALA A 228 5.02 -8.79 -6.65
C ALA A 228 5.41 -7.37 -7.06
N ALA A 229 5.76 -6.54 -6.06
CA ALA A 229 6.31 -5.20 -6.27
C ALA A 229 7.47 -4.97 -5.30
N ALA A 230 8.55 -4.33 -5.78
CA ALA A 230 9.76 -4.12 -5.00
C ALA A 230 10.32 -2.71 -5.16
N GLU A 231 10.78 -2.13 -4.04
CA GLU A 231 11.44 -0.83 -3.97
C GLU A 231 12.67 -0.87 -3.09
N PRO A 232 13.81 -0.35 -3.58
CA PRO A 232 15.06 -0.42 -2.85
C PRO A 232 15.24 0.65 -1.78
N GLU A 233 14.52 1.78 -1.89
CA GLU A 233 14.70 2.96 -1.05
C GLU A 233 13.36 3.68 -0.85
N VAL A 234 12.83 3.60 0.35
CA VAL A 234 11.51 4.13 0.76
C VAL A 234 11.50 4.45 2.25
N SER A 235 10.60 5.33 2.65
CA SER A 235 10.40 5.72 4.05
C SER A 235 9.20 5.01 4.70
N LEU A 236 9.05 5.18 6.01
CA LEU A 236 7.93 4.59 6.75
C LEU A 236 6.57 5.07 6.25
N TRP A 237 6.44 6.36 5.91
CA TRP A 237 5.19 6.96 5.46
C TRP A 237 4.76 6.46 4.08
N ASP A 238 5.72 6.10 3.19
CA ASP A 238 5.44 5.49 1.90
C ASP A 238 4.84 4.08 2.04
N LEU A 239 5.13 3.38 3.15
CA LEU A 239 4.92 1.95 3.28
C LEU A 239 3.85 1.54 4.28
N ALA A 240 3.63 2.30 5.35
CA ALA A 240 2.81 1.84 6.47
C ALA A 240 1.38 1.47 6.05
N ALA A 241 0.71 2.31 5.25
CA ALA A 241 -0.64 2.02 4.76
C ALA A 241 -0.67 0.83 3.80
N LEU A 242 0.38 0.68 3.00
CA LEU A 242 0.50 -0.38 2.00
C LEU A 242 0.78 -1.75 2.63
N ALA A 243 1.54 -1.79 3.72
CA ALA A 243 1.86 -3.03 4.42
C ALA A 243 0.59 -3.74 4.91
N VAL A 244 -0.28 -3.04 5.65
CA VAL A 244 -1.53 -3.62 6.14
C VAL A 244 -2.49 -3.92 4.99
N LEU A 245 -2.53 -3.09 3.94
CA LEU A 245 -3.37 -3.33 2.77
C LEU A 245 -3.02 -4.65 2.08
N VAL A 246 -1.73 -4.91 1.84
CA VAL A 246 -1.26 -6.14 1.21
C VAL A 246 -1.45 -7.35 2.12
N GLU A 247 -1.14 -7.23 3.43
CA GLU A 247 -1.33 -8.32 4.39
C GLU A 247 -2.81 -8.72 4.53
N GLU A 248 -3.72 -7.75 4.62
CA GLU A 248 -5.16 -7.99 4.73
C GLU A 248 -5.79 -8.50 3.43
N ALA A 249 -5.14 -8.28 2.28
CA ALA A 249 -5.50 -8.92 1.02
C ALA A 249 -4.99 -10.38 0.90
N GLY A 250 -4.30 -10.90 1.93
CA GLY A 250 -3.73 -12.25 1.97
C GLY A 250 -2.33 -12.34 1.36
N GLY A 251 -1.68 -11.22 1.09
CA GLY A 251 -0.31 -11.13 0.61
C GLY A 251 0.73 -11.14 1.73
N ARG A 252 1.98 -10.89 1.34
CA ARG A 252 3.10 -10.77 2.27
C ARG A 252 3.88 -9.48 1.99
N PHE A 253 4.31 -8.82 3.09
CA PHE A 253 5.05 -7.56 3.04
C PHE A 253 6.32 -7.66 3.90
N THR A 254 7.50 -7.35 3.31
CA THR A 254 8.80 -7.31 4.02
C THR A 254 9.69 -6.21 3.42
N ASP A 255 10.81 -5.94 4.08
CA ASP A 255 11.93 -5.28 3.42
C ASP A 255 12.67 -6.25 2.45
N LEU A 256 13.64 -5.76 1.68
CA LEU A 256 14.46 -6.58 0.77
C LEU A 256 15.46 -7.50 1.48
N ARG A 257 15.50 -7.50 2.81
CA ARG A 257 16.24 -8.45 3.66
C ARG A 257 15.34 -9.49 4.31
N GLY A 258 14.04 -9.46 3.99
CA GLY A 258 13.03 -10.39 4.50
C GLY A 258 12.49 -10.07 5.89
N ARG A 259 12.79 -8.89 6.48
CA ARG A 259 12.21 -8.47 7.74
C ARG A 259 10.80 -7.96 7.50
N ARG A 260 9.86 -8.43 8.31
CA ARG A 260 8.45 -8.01 8.25
C ARG A 260 8.31 -6.58 8.77
N GLY A 261 7.37 -5.83 8.19
CA GLY A 261 7.01 -4.48 8.59
C GLY A 261 7.47 -3.39 7.61
N PRO A 262 6.98 -2.15 7.78
CA PRO A 262 7.22 -1.06 6.85
C PRO A 262 8.46 -0.21 7.17
N ASP A 263 9.21 -0.49 8.24
CA ASP A 263 10.30 0.34 8.76
C ASP A 263 11.70 -0.04 8.24
N GLY A 264 11.78 -0.96 7.26
CA GLY A 264 13.04 -1.51 6.77
C GLY A 264 13.81 -0.67 5.78
N GLY A 265 13.29 0.48 5.32
CA GLY A 265 13.91 1.38 4.33
C GLY A 265 13.88 0.84 2.90
N SER A 266 13.26 -0.30 2.66
CA SER A 266 12.99 -0.93 1.37
C SER A 266 11.74 -1.77 1.45
N ALA A 267 11.15 -2.19 0.32
CA ALA A 267 9.91 -2.94 0.31
C ALA A 267 9.89 -4.07 -0.71
N LEU A 268 9.30 -5.20 -0.31
CA LEU A 268 8.82 -6.26 -1.18
C LEU A 268 7.41 -6.64 -0.75
N SER A 269 6.42 -6.34 -1.56
CA SER A 269 5.08 -6.88 -1.46
C SER A 269 4.87 -8.00 -2.47
N SER A 270 4.07 -9.01 -2.14
CA SER A 270 3.77 -10.11 -3.06
C SER A 270 2.47 -10.83 -2.70
N ASN A 271 2.04 -11.73 -3.58
CA ASN A 271 0.92 -12.62 -3.34
C ASN A 271 1.20 -13.74 -2.28
N GLY A 272 2.31 -13.64 -1.55
CA GLY A 272 2.73 -14.63 -0.55
C GLY A 272 3.41 -15.86 -1.14
N THR A 273 2.80 -16.50 -2.13
CA THR A 273 3.34 -17.71 -2.80
C THR A 273 4.68 -17.45 -3.46
N LEU A 274 4.85 -16.30 -4.11
CA LEU A 274 6.08 -15.94 -4.81
C LEU A 274 7.11 -15.22 -3.93
N HIS A 275 6.77 -14.87 -2.69
CA HIS A 275 7.59 -13.97 -1.87
C HIS A 275 9.04 -14.43 -1.73
N GLU A 276 9.25 -15.65 -1.27
CA GLU A 276 10.59 -16.18 -1.00
C GLU A 276 11.44 -16.34 -2.27
N VAL A 277 10.84 -16.74 -3.39
CA VAL A 277 11.58 -16.90 -4.64
C VAL A 277 11.93 -15.55 -5.27
N VAL A 278 11.07 -14.54 -5.12
CA VAL A 278 11.36 -13.17 -5.55
C VAL A 278 12.47 -12.58 -4.68
N LEU A 279 12.36 -12.69 -3.36
CA LEU A 279 13.36 -12.16 -2.41
C LEU A 279 14.75 -12.75 -2.67
N ARG A 280 14.87 -14.09 -2.79
CA ARG A 280 16.13 -14.75 -3.12
C ARG A 280 16.69 -14.30 -4.46
N THR A 281 15.84 -14.16 -5.48
CA THR A 281 16.30 -13.74 -6.82
C THR A 281 16.84 -12.31 -6.78
N LEU A 282 16.15 -11.40 -6.08
CA LEU A 282 16.59 -10.02 -5.90
C LEU A 282 17.89 -9.92 -5.09
N SER A 283 18.09 -10.79 -4.11
CA SER A 283 19.30 -10.81 -3.25
C SER A 283 20.52 -11.44 -3.90
N GLY A 284 20.35 -12.13 -5.03
CA GLY A 284 21.43 -12.84 -5.72
C GLY A 284 21.88 -14.12 -5.01
N VAL A 285 20.99 -14.71 -4.18
CA VAL A 285 21.25 -15.93 -3.40
C VAL A 285 20.42 -17.10 -3.90
#